data_ffce8ff3eb6f48d721e6f8aaa09833bb
#
_entry.id   ffce8ff3eb6f48d721e6f8aaa09833bb
#
_cell.length_a   1.000
_cell.length_b   1.000
_cell.length_c   1.000
_cell.angle_alpha   90.00
_cell.angle_beta   90.00
_cell.angle_gamma   90.00
#
_symmetry.space_group_name_H-M   'P 1'
#
loop_
_entity.id
_entity.type
_entity.pdbx_description
1 polymer ?
#
loop_
_entity_poly.entity_id
_entity_poly.type
_entity_poly.pdbx_seq_one_letter_code
_entity_poly.pdbx_strand_id
1 'polypeptide(L)'
;MKPIIIFDLGGVLINLNVPRCIQAFSDLIGDENVRNIMGMNKDGEGITSVSIATRQLMKDFERGLVTTDDFIAAILQYAPAGTTSDQIREAWFAMLEDLPQERLDYLAQLRQQGYRLYLLSNGNDLHWTYIDKLYHVSSYFEQVFLSQVMHCAKPEEEIFRRVQESILADNRSQHPTNSLSQQMEQHHLSNQPVLFVDDLPQNRQAAEHFVSWRTFPDIPSLQQFLATK
;
A
#
# COMPACT_ATOMS: atom_id res chain seq x y z
N MET A 1 22.01 16.09 -3.45
CA MET A 1 20.58 15.89 -3.77
C MET A 1 19.93 15.24 -2.56
N LYS A 2 18.73 15.68 -2.15
CA LYS A 2 18.04 15.03 -1.02
C LYS A 2 17.55 13.64 -1.42
N PRO A 3 17.47 12.67 -0.48
CA PRO A 3 16.89 11.38 -0.76
C PRO A 3 15.41 11.49 -1.15
N ILE A 4 14.92 10.52 -1.91
CA ILE A 4 13.51 10.32 -2.18
C ILE A 4 12.91 9.59 -0.98
N ILE A 5 11.67 9.92 -0.61
CA ILE A 5 10.97 9.20 0.47
C ILE A 5 9.72 8.56 -0.11
N ILE A 6 9.58 7.25 0.10
CA ILE A 6 8.40 6.47 -0.28
C ILE A 6 7.72 6.00 0.99
N PHE A 7 6.43 6.28 1.12
CA PHE A 7 5.62 5.87 2.27
C PHE A 7 4.65 4.76 1.88
N ASP A 8 4.47 3.78 2.73
CA ASP A 8 3.26 2.99 2.76
C ASP A 8 2.08 3.80 3.30
N LEU A 9 0.86 3.33 3.05
CA LEU A 9 -0.36 3.95 3.54
C LEU A 9 -0.85 3.28 4.83
N GLY A 10 -1.20 2.02 4.76
CA GLY A 10 -1.75 1.25 5.88
C GLY A 10 -0.71 0.96 6.96
N GLY A 11 -1.03 1.19 8.24
CA GLY A 11 -0.08 1.00 9.34
C GLY A 11 1.01 2.07 9.45
N VAL A 12 1.21 2.88 8.39
CA VAL A 12 2.20 3.99 8.39
C VAL A 12 1.51 5.34 8.43
N LEU A 13 0.65 5.65 7.46
CA LEU A 13 -0.07 6.93 7.42
C LEU A 13 -1.46 6.82 8.03
N ILE A 14 -2.22 5.79 7.69
CA ILE A 14 -3.53 5.53 8.27
C ILE A 14 -3.48 4.38 9.27
N ASN A 15 -4.17 4.52 10.39
CA ASN A 15 -4.30 3.45 11.37
C ASN A 15 -5.25 2.38 10.83
N LEU A 16 -4.93 1.11 11.11
CA LEU A 16 -5.73 -0.04 10.68
C LEU A 16 -6.17 -0.87 11.87
N ASN A 17 -7.43 -1.31 11.85
CA ASN A 17 -8.01 -2.23 12.83
C ASN A 17 -8.52 -3.50 12.13
N VAL A 18 -7.59 -4.36 11.75
CA VAL A 18 -7.91 -5.65 11.11
C VAL A 18 -8.87 -6.50 11.96
N PRO A 19 -8.70 -6.62 13.30
CA PRO A 19 -9.65 -7.34 14.15
C PRO A 19 -11.09 -6.83 14.05
N ARG A 20 -11.29 -5.50 13.97
CA ARG A 20 -12.63 -4.91 13.81
C ARG A 20 -13.27 -5.27 12.48
N CYS A 21 -12.50 -5.31 11.39
CA CYS A 21 -12.98 -5.78 10.09
C CYS A 21 -13.40 -7.25 10.15
N ILE A 22 -12.56 -8.10 10.73
CA ILE A 22 -12.85 -9.52 10.92
C ILE A 22 -14.14 -9.71 11.71
N GLN A 23 -14.32 -8.98 12.82
CA GLN A 23 -15.52 -9.04 13.63
C GLN A 23 -16.76 -8.59 12.84
N ALA A 24 -16.68 -7.48 12.09
CA ALA A 24 -17.79 -6.99 11.27
C ALA A 24 -18.22 -8.03 10.21
N PHE A 25 -17.26 -8.71 9.59
CA PHE A 25 -17.58 -9.82 8.69
C PHE A 25 -18.12 -11.03 9.45
N SER A 26 -17.60 -11.38 10.63
CA SER A 26 -18.11 -12.48 11.45
C SER A 26 -19.57 -12.28 11.85
N ASP A 27 -19.92 -11.06 12.21
CA ASP A 27 -21.30 -10.69 12.55
C ASP A 27 -22.23 -10.77 11.33
N LEU A 28 -21.71 -10.54 10.13
CA LEU A 28 -22.48 -10.49 8.89
C LEU A 28 -22.65 -11.85 8.21
N ILE A 29 -21.58 -12.65 8.13
CA ILE A 29 -21.53 -13.89 7.36
C ILE A 29 -21.18 -15.12 8.19
N GLY A 30 -20.88 -14.95 9.49
CA GLY A 30 -20.49 -16.01 10.42
C GLY A 30 -19.00 -16.34 10.40
N ASP A 31 -18.49 -16.76 11.55
CA ASP A 31 -17.06 -17.02 11.79
C ASP A 31 -16.44 -18.04 10.84
N GLU A 32 -17.17 -19.09 10.49
CA GLU A 32 -16.69 -20.13 9.60
C GLU A 32 -16.41 -19.58 8.19
N ASN A 33 -17.35 -18.79 7.66
CA ASN A 33 -17.19 -18.15 6.36
C ASN A 33 -16.05 -17.14 6.36
N VAL A 34 -15.90 -16.35 7.44
CA VAL A 34 -14.78 -15.42 7.59
C VAL A 34 -13.44 -16.14 7.60
N ARG A 35 -13.32 -17.24 8.37
CA ARG A 35 -12.09 -18.05 8.37
C ARG A 35 -11.75 -18.57 6.97
N ASN A 36 -12.75 -19.00 6.23
CA ASN A 36 -12.58 -19.43 4.84
C ASN A 36 -12.14 -18.30 3.92
N ILE A 37 -12.78 -17.13 4.01
CA ILE A 37 -12.50 -15.96 3.16
C ILE A 37 -11.14 -15.34 3.50
N MET A 38 -10.81 -15.18 4.78
CA MET A 38 -9.54 -14.59 5.23
C MET A 38 -8.39 -15.60 5.25
N GLY A 39 -8.65 -16.87 4.93
CA GLY A 39 -7.64 -17.92 4.96
C GLY A 39 -7.08 -18.23 6.36
N MET A 40 -7.83 -17.93 7.40
CA MET A 40 -7.46 -18.09 8.81
C MET A 40 -7.89 -19.47 9.34
N ASN A 41 -7.46 -20.55 8.71
CA ASN A 41 -7.74 -21.89 9.24
C ASN A 41 -6.93 -22.11 10.51
N LYS A 42 -7.53 -22.79 11.51
CA LYS A 42 -6.80 -23.25 12.70
C LYS A 42 -5.69 -24.22 12.28
N ASP A 43 -4.57 -24.18 13.00
CA ASP A 43 -3.51 -25.15 12.85
C ASP A 43 -4.09 -26.58 12.95
N GLY A 44 -3.99 -27.35 11.85
CA GLY A 44 -4.46 -28.71 11.78
C GLY A 44 -5.76 -28.95 10.99
N GLU A 45 -6.51 -27.93 10.62
CA GLU A 45 -7.61 -28.07 9.64
C GLU A 45 -7.06 -27.93 8.22
N GLY A 46 -7.26 -28.96 7.42
CA GLY A 46 -6.74 -29.01 6.04
C GLY A 46 -7.18 -27.83 5.19
N ILE A 47 -6.28 -27.35 4.33
CA ILE A 47 -6.59 -26.31 3.34
C ILE A 47 -7.74 -26.82 2.44
N THR A 48 -8.90 -26.20 2.54
CA THR A 48 -10.04 -26.52 1.69
C THR A 48 -9.92 -25.83 0.33
N SER A 49 -10.56 -26.36 -0.70
CA SER A 49 -10.63 -25.69 -2.02
C SER A 49 -11.26 -24.29 -1.92
N VAL A 50 -12.20 -24.10 -1.01
CA VAL A 50 -12.84 -22.80 -0.73
C VAL A 50 -11.83 -21.81 -0.17
N SER A 51 -11.02 -22.21 0.81
CA SER A 51 -10.01 -21.32 1.41
C SER A 51 -8.90 -20.94 0.43
N ILE A 52 -8.57 -21.78 -0.55
CA ILE A 52 -7.62 -21.46 -1.62
C ILE A 52 -8.23 -20.43 -2.57
N ALA A 53 -9.46 -20.65 -3.02
CA ALA A 53 -10.15 -19.77 -3.96
C ALA A 53 -10.36 -18.35 -3.37
N THR A 54 -10.72 -18.27 -2.09
CA THR A 54 -10.97 -16.99 -1.41
C THR A 54 -9.68 -16.24 -1.09
N ARG A 55 -8.59 -16.93 -0.72
CA ARG A 55 -7.26 -16.29 -0.62
C ARG A 55 -6.81 -15.71 -1.95
N GLN A 56 -7.07 -16.42 -3.04
CA GLN A 56 -6.75 -15.92 -4.37
C GLN A 56 -7.61 -14.71 -4.71
N LEU A 57 -8.91 -14.74 -4.40
CA LEU A 57 -9.81 -13.60 -4.56
C LEU A 57 -9.29 -12.33 -3.86
N MET A 58 -8.83 -12.45 -2.60
CA MET A 58 -8.25 -11.30 -1.86
C MET A 58 -7.00 -10.76 -2.55
N LYS A 59 -6.09 -11.65 -2.96
CA LYS A 59 -4.87 -11.26 -3.67
C LYS A 59 -5.18 -10.63 -5.03
N ASP A 60 -6.17 -11.14 -5.74
CA ASP A 60 -6.57 -10.63 -7.04
C ASP A 60 -7.26 -9.27 -6.90
N PHE A 61 -8.03 -9.07 -5.83
CA PHE A 61 -8.62 -7.78 -5.50
C PHE A 61 -7.57 -6.73 -5.15
N GLU A 62 -6.56 -7.07 -4.33
CA GLU A 62 -5.42 -6.20 -4.05
C GLU A 62 -4.60 -5.85 -5.31
N ARG A 63 -4.61 -6.71 -6.33
CA ARG A 63 -3.94 -6.46 -7.61
C ARG A 63 -4.84 -5.83 -8.67
N GLY A 64 -6.11 -5.55 -8.34
CA GLY A 64 -7.06 -5.00 -9.30
C GLY A 64 -7.42 -5.96 -10.45
N LEU A 65 -7.20 -7.26 -10.26
CA LEU A 65 -7.57 -8.32 -11.21
C LEU A 65 -9.04 -8.73 -11.05
N VAL A 66 -9.66 -8.32 -9.95
CA VAL A 66 -11.07 -8.49 -9.63
C VAL A 66 -11.65 -7.11 -9.31
N THR A 67 -12.80 -6.79 -9.88
CA THR A 67 -13.48 -5.52 -9.62
C THR A 67 -14.09 -5.50 -8.21
N THR A 68 -14.36 -4.31 -7.68
CA THR A 68 -15.07 -4.15 -6.41
C THR A 68 -16.42 -4.87 -6.40
N ASP A 69 -17.17 -4.81 -7.49
CA ASP A 69 -18.50 -5.43 -7.58
C ASP A 69 -18.39 -6.95 -7.63
N ASP A 70 -17.42 -7.51 -8.37
CA ASP A 70 -17.17 -8.95 -8.40
C ASP A 70 -16.69 -9.46 -7.04
N PHE A 71 -15.83 -8.71 -6.36
CA PHE A 71 -15.38 -9.03 -5.00
C PHE A 71 -16.56 -9.08 -4.02
N ILE A 72 -17.42 -8.07 -4.03
CA ILE A 72 -18.62 -8.02 -3.19
C ILE A 72 -19.57 -9.15 -3.53
N ALA A 73 -19.82 -9.41 -4.83
CA ALA A 73 -20.68 -10.49 -5.28
C ALA A 73 -20.16 -11.88 -4.80
N ALA A 74 -18.84 -12.08 -4.82
CA ALA A 74 -18.23 -13.32 -4.32
C ALA A 74 -18.44 -13.49 -2.80
N ILE A 75 -18.36 -12.42 -2.01
CA ILE A 75 -18.62 -12.47 -0.56
C ILE A 75 -20.11 -12.71 -0.27
N LEU A 76 -21.00 -12.07 -1.03
CA LEU A 76 -22.45 -12.23 -0.88
C LEU A 76 -22.93 -13.70 -1.04
N GLN A 77 -22.17 -14.53 -1.75
CA GLN A 77 -22.48 -15.97 -1.86
C GLN A 77 -22.43 -16.72 -0.51
N TYR A 78 -21.68 -16.19 0.45
CA TYR A 78 -21.55 -16.75 1.81
C TYR A 78 -22.44 -16.04 2.83
N ALA A 79 -23.12 -14.96 2.43
CA ALA A 79 -23.91 -14.15 3.33
C ALA A 79 -25.37 -14.66 3.44
N PRO A 80 -26.05 -14.42 4.58
CA PRO A 80 -27.47 -14.71 4.71
C PRO A 80 -28.32 -13.98 3.64
N ALA A 81 -29.46 -14.59 3.28
CA ALA A 81 -30.39 -13.98 2.35
C ALA A 81 -30.84 -12.61 2.85
N GLY A 82 -30.80 -11.61 1.96
CA GLY A 82 -31.13 -10.21 2.29
C GLY A 82 -29.94 -9.35 2.69
N THR A 83 -28.73 -9.89 2.81
CA THR A 83 -27.51 -9.09 2.97
C THR A 83 -27.28 -8.24 1.72
N THR A 84 -26.95 -6.96 1.94
CA THR A 84 -26.75 -5.98 0.87
C THR A 84 -25.27 -5.76 0.56
N SER A 85 -24.98 -5.27 -0.64
CA SER A 85 -23.62 -4.83 -1.02
C SER A 85 -23.07 -3.75 -0.09
N ASP A 86 -23.93 -2.86 0.40
CA ASP A 86 -23.49 -1.78 1.31
C ASP A 86 -23.05 -2.33 2.66
N GLN A 87 -23.73 -3.34 3.19
CA GLN A 87 -23.29 -4.01 4.43
C GLN A 87 -21.91 -4.67 4.26
N ILE A 88 -21.61 -5.25 3.09
CA ILE A 88 -20.25 -5.79 2.80
C ILE A 88 -19.24 -4.64 2.74
N ARG A 89 -19.57 -3.51 2.11
CA ARG A 89 -18.70 -2.31 2.05
C ARG A 89 -18.42 -1.77 3.46
N GLU A 90 -19.44 -1.64 4.29
CA GLU A 90 -19.30 -1.18 5.67
C GLU A 90 -18.40 -2.10 6.50
N ALA A 91 -18.59 -3.42 6.37
CA ALA A 91 -17.71 -4.40 7.03
C ALA A 91 -16.26 -4.28 6.56
N TRP A 92 -16.04 -4.01 5.26
CA TRP A 92 -14.71 -3.78 4.71
C TRP A 92 -14.07 -2.49 5.20
N PHE A 93 -14.84 -1.39 5.26
CA PHE A 93 -14.39 -0.10 5.81
C PHE A 93 -14.12 -0.14 7.32
N ALA A 94 -14.66 -1.10 8.06
CA ALA A 94 -14.40 -1.25 9.48
C ALA A 94 -12.91 -1.46 9.81
N MET A 95 -12.07 -1.85 8.82
CA MET A 95 -10.62 -1.91 8.96
C MET A 95 -9.98 -0.52 9.11
N LEU A 96 -10.57 0.51 8.49
CA LEU A 96 -9.97 1.83 8.46
C LEU A 96 -10.27 2.57 9.76
N GLU A 97 -9.23 3.09 10.36
CA GLU A 97 -9.34 4.04 11.46
C GLU A 97 -9.00 5.46 10.99
N ASP A 98 -8.52 6.30 11.87
CA ASP A 98 -8.13 7.66 11.55
C ASP A 98 -6.79 7.72 10.80
N LEU A 99 -6.60 8.80 10.07
CA LEU A 99 -5.32 9.28 9.59
C LEU A 99 -4.94 10.49 10.44
N PRO A 100 -4.01 10.32 11.41
CA PRO A 100 -3.65 11.40 12.34
C PRO A 100 -3.14 12.65 11.61
N GLN A 101 -3.63 13.83 11.98
CA GLN A 101 -3.26 15.08 11.33
C GLN A 101 -1.75 15.35 11.39
N GLU A 102 -1.10 14.97 12.47
CA GLU A 102 0.35 15.12 12.62
C GLU A 102 1.16 14.38 11.54
N ARG A 103 0.63 13.28 10.98
CA ARG A 103 1.27 12.58 9.85
C ARG A 103 1.18 13.37 8.55
N LEU A 104 0.04 13.99 8.29
CA LEU A 104 -0.15 14.89 7.14
C LEU A 104 0.71 16.15 7.27
N ASP A 105 0.77 16.74 8.47
CA ASP A 105 1.62 17.88 8.77
C ASP A 105 3.10 17.54 8.54
N TYR A 106 3.51 16.33 8.91
CA TYR A 106 4.88 15.87 8.67
C TYR A 106 5.18 15.70 7.17
N LEU A 107 4.25 15.15 6.38
CA LEU A 107 4.41 15.09 4.92
C LEU A 107 4.56 16.50 4.32
N ALA A 108 3.73 17.46 4.76
CA ALA A 108 3.82 18.86 4.33
C ALA A 108 5.17 19.48 4.70
N GLN A 109 5.68 19.24 5.92
CA GLN A 109 6.98 19.69 6.37
C GLN A 109 8.12 19.11 5.52
N LEU A 110 8.11 17.82 5.21
CA LEU A 110 9.12 17.20 4.35
C LEU A 110 9.13 17.83 2.95
N ARG A 111 7.95 18.07 2.36
CA ARG A 111 7.85 18.77 1.07
C ARG A 111 8.42 20.19 1.13
N GLN A 112 8.10 20.96 2.16
CA GLN A 112 8.66 22.32 2.38
C GLN A 112 10.18 22.28 2.53
N GLN A 113 10.70 21.22 3.12
CA GLN A 113 12.16 20.98 3.19
C GLN A 113 12.76 20.55 1.84
N GLY A 114 11.97 20.33 0.80
CA GLY A 114 12.42 19.94 -0.54
C GLY A 114 12.69 18.44 -0.72
N TYR A 115 12.08 17.58 0.11
CA TYR A 115 12.03 16.13 -0.16
C TYR A 115 10.97 15.85 -1.22
N ARG A 116 11.25 14.88 -2.09
CA ARG A 116 10.29 14.32 -3.03
C ARG A 116 9.61 13.13 -2.37
N LEU A 117 8.29 13.16 -2.32
CA LEU A 117 7.48 12.15 -1.64
C LEU A 117 6.69 11.32 -2.64
N TYR A 118 6.69 10.02 -2.42
CA TYR A 118 5.93 9.04 -3.19
C TYR A 118 5.15 8.14 -2.24
N LEU A 119 4.02 7.62 -2.72
CA LEU A 119 3.24 6.61 -2.00
C LEU A 119 3.36 5.26 -2.72
N LEU A 120 3.57 4.18 -1.96
CA LEU A 120 3.53 2.81 -2.45
C LEU A 120 2.69 1.94 -1.53
N SER A 121 1.46 1.64 -1.92
CA SER A 121 0.49 0.93 -1.08
C SER A 121 -0.04 -0.33 -1.74
N ASN A 122 -0.11 -1.41 -0.95
CA ASN A 122 -0.99 -2.53 -1.24
C ASN A 122 -2.40 -2.16 -0.77
N GLY A 123 -3.36 -2.24 -1.66
CA GLY A 123 -4.72 -1.84 -1.32
C GLY A 123 -5.73 -2.29 -2.38
N ASN A 124 -6.84 -1.60 -2.38
CA ASN A 124 -7.94 -1.83 -3.32
C ASN A 124 -8.68 -0.51 -3.57
N ASP A 125 -9.48 -0.47 -4.64
CA ASP A 125 -10.18 0.75 -5.05
C ASP A 125 -11.16 1.28 -4.01
N LEU A 126 -11.80 0.40 -3.22
CA LEU A 126 -12.73 0.81 -2.16
C LEU A 126 -12.02 1.63 -1.10
N HIS A 127 -10.95 1.09 -0.51
CA HIS A 127 -10.21 1.78 0.54
C HIS A 127 -9.53 3.04 0.01
N TRP A 128 -8.85 2.95 -1.15
CA TRP A 128 -8.14 4.08 -1.72
C TRP A 128 -9.08 5.26 -2.01
N THR A 129 -10.18 5.00 -2.72
CA THR A 129 -11.15 6.05 -3.07
C THR A 129 -11.74 6.72 -1.84
N TYR A 130 -12.05 5.94 -0.80
CA TYR A 130 -12.57 6.47 0.46
C TYR A 130 -11.54 7.35 1.18
N ILE A 131 -10.31 6.84 1.35
CA ILE A 131 -9.23 7.54 2.06
C ILE A 131 -8.85 8.83 1.34
N ASP A 132 -8.64 8.76 0.02
CA ASP A 132 -8.21 9.94 -0.74
C ASP A 132 -9.30 11.01 -0.85
N LYS A 133 -10.56 10.61 -0.94
CA LYS A 133 -11.70 11.53 -0.87
C LYS A 133 -11.79 12.27 0.46
N LEU A 134 -11.47 11.59 1.57
CA LEU A 134 -11.62 12.15 2.92
C LEU A 134 -10.41 13.02 3.32
N TYR A 135 -9.20 12.58 3.00
CA TYR A 135 -7.96 13.18 3.50
C TYR A 135 -7.10 13.85 2.41
N HIS A 136 -7.48 13.73 1.14
CA HIS A 136 -6.71 14.26 -0.01
C HIS A 136 -5.23 13.82 0.01
N VAL A 137 -5.00 12.57 0.39
CA VAL A 137 -3.66 12.00 0.59
C VAL A 137 -2.80 12.12 -0.66
N SER A 138 -3.38 11.90 -1.85
CA SER A 138 -2.67 12.01 -3.13
C SER A 138 -1.98 13.35 -3.34
N SER A 139 -2.53 14.44 -2.78
CA SER A 139 -1.99 15.80 -2.93
C SER A 139 -0.63 16.02 -2.28
N TYR A 140 -0.21 15.14 -1.37
CA TYR A 140 1.09 15.21 -0.70
C TYR A 140 2.22 14.56 -1.49
N PHE A 141 1.92 13.77 -2.52
CA PHE A 141 2.87 12.94 -3.25
C PHE A 141 3.04 13.41 -4.70
N GLU A 142 4.24 13.23 -5.24
CA GLU A 142 4.49 13.48 -6.67
C GLU A 142 3.82 12.40 -7.52
N GLN A 143 3.84 11.16 -7.02
CA GLN A 143 3.14 10.04 -7.64
C GLN A 143 2.68 9.04 -6.57
N VAL A 144 1.56 8.40 -6.85
CA VAL A 144 0.94 7.36 -6.03
C VAL A 144 1.00 6.05 -6.78
N PHE A 145 1.62 5.05 -6.18
CA PHE A 145 1.72 3.69 -6.71
C PHE A 145 0.80 2.78 -5.90
N LEU A 146 -0.19 2.22 -6.55
CA LEU A 146 -1.20 1.37 -5.95
C LEU A 146 -1.15 -0.02 -6.58
N SER A 147 -1.10 -1.07 -5.76
CA SER A 147 -1.03 -2.45 -6.24
C SER A 147 -2.14 -2.80 -7.22
N GLN A 148 -3.37 -2.31 -6.98
CA GLN A 148 -4.53 -2.56 -7.84
C GLN A 148 -4.43 -1.86 -9.20
N VAL A 149 -3.63 -0.80 -9.33
CA VAL A 149 -3.34 -0.12 -10.60
C VAL A 149 -2.13 -0.74 -11.30
N MET A 150 -1.17 -1.18 -10.52
CA MET A 150 0.08 -1.77 -11.03
C MET A 150 -0.04 -3.25 -11.37
N HIS A 151 -1.10 -3.94 -10.91
CA HIS A 151 -1.33 -5.37 -11.05
C HIS A 151 -0.21 -6.25 -10.47
N CYS A 152 0.52 -5.72 -9.50
CA CYS A 152 1.53 -6.40 -8.69
C CYS A 152 1.56 -5.79 -7.29
N ALA A 153 2.03 -6.53 -6.29
CA ALA A 153 1.91 -6.14 -4.88
C ALA A 153 3.23 -6.34 -4.13
N LYS A 154 3.49 -5.54 -3.10
CA LYS A 154 4.56 -5.83 -2.12
C LYS A 154 4.26 -7.18 -1.45
N PRO A 155 5.23 -8.04 -1.18
CA PRO A 155 6.69 -7.86 -1.32
C PRO A 155 7.28 -8.36 -2.67
N GLU A 156 6.51 -8.46 -3.75
CA GLU A 156 7.03 -8.88 -5.05
C GLU A 156 8.10 -7.90 -5.54
N GLU A 157 9.24 -8.41 -6.01
CA GLU A 157 10.35 -7.59 -6.53
C GLU A 157 9.90 -6.68 -7.68
N GLU A 158 8.96 -7.17 -8.48
CA GLU A 158 8.41 -6.47 -9.64
C GLU A 158 7.83 -5.09 -9.31
N ILE A 159 7.11 -4.94 -8.19
CA ILE A 159 6.51 -3.66 -7.82
C ILE A 159 7.61 -2.62 -7.50
N PHE A 160 8.65 -3.01 -6.77
CA PHE A 160 9.76 -2.11 -6.42
C PHE A 160 10.56 -1.70 -7.66
N ARG A 161 10.81 -2.65 -8.57
CA ARG A 161 11.49 -2.39 -9.84
C ARG A 161 10.71 -1.37 -10.68
N ARG A 162 9.40 -1.55 -10.84
CA ARG A 162 8.54 -0.64 -11.60
C ARG A 162 8.41 0.73 -10.96
N VAL A 163 8.36 0.81 -9.63
CA VAL A 163 8.40 2.08 -8.88
C VAL A 163 9.72 2.80 -9.15
N GLN A 164 10.86 2.12 -9.04
CA GLN A 164 12.17 2.70 -9.29
C GLN A 164 12.28 3.21 -10.74
N GLU A 165 11.85 2.43 -11.73
CA GLU A 165 11.84 2.83 -13.13
C GLU A 165 10.97 4.06 -13.38
N SER A 166 9.79 4.14 -12.77
CA SER A 166 8.89 5.29 -12.91
C SER A 166 9.50 6.56 -12.32
N ILE A 167 10.09 6.48 -11.13
CA ILE A 167 10.78 7.61 -10.48
C ILE A 167 11.97 8.09 -11.33
N LEU A 168 12.74 7.16 -11.91
CA LEU A 168 13.85 7.50 -12.79
C LEU A 168 13.39 8.15 -14.10
N ALA A 169 12.26 7.71 -14.67
CA ALA A 169 11.68 8.29 -15.85
C ALA A 169 11.17 9.72 -15.60
N ASP A 170 10.53 9.95 -14.45
CA ASP A 170 10.08 11.28 -14.02
C ASP A 170 11.26 12.24 -13.83
N ASN A 171 12.34 11.81 -13.20
CA ASN A 171 13.57 12.58 -13.07
C ASN A 171 14.15 13.01 -14.44
N ARG A 172 14.10 12.15 -15.46
CA ARG A 172 14.57 12.46 -16.82
C ARG A 172 13.69 13.48 -17.51
N SER A 173 12.38 13.43 -17.33
CA SER A 173 11.43 14.36 -17.94
C SER A 173 11.54 15.77 -17.37
N GLN A 174 11.85 15.90 -16.07
CA GLN A 174 12.04 17.19 -15.41
C GLN A 174 13.40 17.84 -15.73
N HIS A 175 14.39 17.04 -16.18
CA HIS A 175 15.73 17.50 -16.56
C HIS A 175 16.11 16.99 -17.95
N PRO A 176 15.48 17.49 -19.04
CA PRO A 176 15.80 17.06 -20.41
C PRO A 176 17.21 17.51 -20.77
N THR A 177 18.03 16.57 -21.20
CA THR A 177 19.48 16.80 -21.29
C THR A 177 20.08 16.24 -22.58
N ASN A 178 20.95 17.06 -23.24
CA ASN A 178 21.56 16.77 -24.52
C ASN A 178 23.12 16.71 -24.51
N SER A 179 23.80 16.52 -23.38
CA SER A 179 25.26 16.51 -23.32
C SER A 179 25.89 15.37 -22.50
N LEU A 180 27.20 15.13 -22.69
CA LEU A 180 27.99 14.09 -21.96
C LEU A 180 28.03 14.29 -20.44
N SER A 181 28.02 15.53 -19.96
CA SER A 181 27.88 15.87 -18.54
C SER A 181 26.60 15.31 -17.94
N GLN A 182 25.61 15.09 -18.72
CA GLN A 182 24.26 14.65 -18.42
C GLN A 182 24.11 13.12 -18.39
N GLN A 183 24.96 12.38 -19.06
CA GLN A 183 25.09 10.93 -18.88
C GLN A 183 25.69 10.62 -17.49
N MET A 184 26.56 11.47 -16.98
CA MET A 184 27.08 11.38 -15.61
C MET A 184 26.00 11.76 -14.57
N GLU A 185 25.16 12.76 -14.83
CA GLU A 185 23.99 13.08 -14.00
C GLU A 185 22.94 11.96 -14.01
N GLN A 186 22.72 11.29 -15.14
CA GLN A 186 21.85 10.10 -15.21
C GLN A 186 22.36 8.94 -14.34
N HIS A 187 23.68 8.77 -14.26
CA HIS A 187 24.28 7.79 -13.36
C HIS A 187 24.11 8.18 -11.87
N HIS A 188 24.13 9.49 -11.57
CA HIS A 188 23.84 10.00 -10.22
C HIS A 188 22.36 9.87 -9.85
N LEU A 189 21.45 10.05 -10.81
CA LEU A 189 20.00 9.86 -10.60
C LEU A 189 19.63 8.38 -10.37
N SER A 190 20.32 7.44 -11.05
CA SER A 190 20.10 6.01 -10.85
C SER A 190 20.54 5.52 -9.45
N ASN A 191 21.40 6.28 -8.76
CA ASN A 191 21.91 6.00 -7.43
C ASN A 191 21.34 6.93 -6.34
N GLN A 192 20.29 7.71 -6.65
CA GLN A 192 19.68 8.57 -5.64
C GLN A 192 19.15 7.71 -4.48
N PRO A 193 19.54 8.04 -3.23
CA PRO A 193 19.06 7.28 -2.08
C PRO A 193 17.54 7.34 -1.94
N VAL A 194 16.94 6.20 -1.71
CA VAL A 194 15.52 6.03 -1.43
C VAL A 194 15.34 5.63 0.03
N LEU A 195 14.47 6.33 0.74
CA LEU A 195 14.05 6.01 2.10
C LEU A 195 12.64 5.45 2.02
N PHE A 196 12.46 4.18 2.36
CA PHE A 196 11.16 3.51 2.29
C PHE A 196 10.62 3.23 3.69
N VAL A 197 9.41 3.71 3.96
CA VAL A 197 8.72 3.53 5.24
C VAL A 197 7.56 2.57 5.05
N ASP A 198 7.62 1.42 5.70
CA ASP A 198 6.61 0.34 5.62
C ASP A 198 6.64 -0.45 6.92
N ASP A 199 5.49 -0.70 7.54
CA ASP A 199 5.37 -1.38 8.84
C ASP A 199 5.65 -2.89 8.74
N LEU A 200 5.44 -3.50 7.55
CA LEU A 200 5.59 -4.94 7.35
C LEU A 200 7.04 -5.33 7.07
N PRO A 201 7.65 -6.21 7.90
CA PRO A 201 9.05 -6.64 7.74
C PRO A 201 9.35 -7.24 6.36
N GLN A 202 8.44 -8.05 5.80
CA GLN A 202 8.63 -8.70 4.50
C GLN A 202 8.74 -7.70 3.35
N ASN A 203 7.99 -6.59 3.40
CA ASN A 203 8.06 -5.54 2.40
C ASN A 203 9.40 -4.80 2.46
N ARG A 204 9.86 -4.49 3.68
CA ARG A 204 11.16 -3.86 3.88
C ARG A 204 12.30 -4.76 3.42
N GLN A 205 12.26 -6.04 3.78
CA GLN A 205 13.27 -7.02 3.35
C GLN A 205 13.36 -7.12 1.83
N ALA A 206 12.23 -7.14 1.13
CA ALA A 206 12.22 -7.16 -0.33
C ALA A 206 12.76 -5.85 -0.93
N ALA A 207 12.45 -4.71 -0.34
CA ALA A 207 12.97 -3.41 -0.78
C ALA A 207 14.49 -3.27 -0.61
N GLU A 208 15.08 -3.91 0.41
CA GLU A 208 16.53 -3.87 0.69
C GLU A 208 17.39 -4.62 -0.36
N HIS A 209 16.78 -5.40 -1.25
CA HIS A 209 17.49 -5.95 -2.41
C HIS A 209 17.91 -4.86 -3.42
N PHE A 210 17.31 -3.67 -3.34
CA PHE A 210 17.66 -2.51 -4.17
C PHE A 210 18.73 -1.67 -3.45
N VAL A 211 19.93 -1.63 -3.98
CA VAL A 211 21.15 -1.05 -3.33
C VAL A 211 20.97 0.39 -2.83
N SER A 212 20.14 1.19 -3.51
CA SER A 212 19.88 2.59 -3.13
C SER A 212 18.78 2.76 -2.08
N TRP A 213 18.10 1.67 -1.67
CA TRP A 213 16.98 1.72 -0.75
C TRP A 213 17.41 1.46 0.68
N ARG A 214 16.91 2.29 1.59
CA ARG A 214 17.01 2.09 3.03
C ARG A 214 15.63 2.11 3.64
N THR A 215 15.33 1.16 4.52
CA THR A 215 13.99 0.93 5.03
C THR A 215 13.82 1.38 6.48
N PHE A 216 12.58 1.75 6.82
CA PHE A 216 12.18 2.18 8.17
C PHE A 216 10.83 1.54 8.51
N PRO A 217 10.63 1.08 9.77
CA PRO A 217 9.38 0.45 10.17
C PRO A 217 8.23 1.46 10.38
N ASP A 218 8.57 2.74 10.62
CA ASP A 218 7.61 3.77 10.98
C ASP A 218 8.16 5.19 10.75
N ILE A 219 7.30 6.19 10.86
CA ILE A 219 7.66 7.61 10.74
C ILE A 219 8.65 8.06 11.82
N PRO A 220 8.51 7.70 13.11
CA PRO A 220 9.49 8.06 14.14
C PRO A 220 10.92 7.62 13.83
N SER A 221 11.11 6.41 13.32
CA SER A 221 12.41 5.89 12.92
C SER A 221 13.03 6.68 11.77
N LEU A 222 12.21 7.07 10.77
CA LEU A 222 12.63 7.98 9.71
C LEU A 222 13.02 9.35 10.25
N GLN A 223 12.21 9.94 11.15
CA GLN A 223 12.49 11.25 11.77
C GLN A 223 13.81 11.24 12.51
N GLN A 224 14.07 10.20 13.32
CA GLN A 224 15.33 10.03 14.02
C GLN A 224 16.52 9.98 13.06
N PHE A 225 16.40 9.25 11.96
CA PHE A 225 17.45 9.17 10.94
C PHE A 225 17.71 10.52 10.28
N LEU A 226 16.66 11.26 9.91
CA LEU A 226 16.80 12.56 9.24
C LEU A 226 17.36 13.62 10.17
N ALA A 227 17.10 13.57 11.47
CA ALA A 227 17.66 14.50 12.46
C ALA A 227 19.18 14.34 12.67
N THR A 228 19.77 13.23 12.22
CA THR A 228 21.23 12.98 12.32
C THR A 228 22.01 13.38 11.07
N LYS A 229 21.33 13.94 10.06
CA LYS A 229 21.92 14.38 8.77
C LYS A 229 21.98 15.88 8.66
#